data_50ab9a2c944faeb499dbfa92d59214ef
#
_entry.id   50ab9a2c944faeb499dbfa92d59214ef
#
_cell.length_a   1.000
_cell.length_b   1.000
_cell.length_c   1.000
_cell.angle_alpha   90.00
_cell.angle_beta   90.00
_cell.angle_gamma   90.00
#
_symmetry.space_group_name_H-M   'P 1'
#
loop_
_entity.id
_entity.type
_entity.pdbx_description
1 polymer ?
#
loop_
_entity_poly.entity_id
_entity_poly.type
_entity_poly.pdbx_seq_one_letter_code
_entity_poly.pdbx_strand_id
1 'polypeptide(L)'
;MTIIFRSTPVCEPLTFESIGQDWKQDPVSRPGGYPFYHYLQTEKGAGRIETASGSFLLRENEGLLIAPFIRHSYSSTGGEWYTKFASFTGTAASFIPQIVGNRQIIPIENEQGKRISQLIRKCVRLYDLHPPDEKQLSVSCYTMLLMFADGIYTQKLADEQLYQNYVLPVIKEIERNYS
;
A
#
# COMPACT_ATOMS: atom_id res chain seq x y z
N MET A 1 21.43 3.78 -3.41
CA MET A 1 20.57 3.82 -2.22
C MET A 1 20.06 5.24 -2.03
N THR A 2 18.78 5.45 -2.06
CA THR A 2 18.14 6.75 -1.80
C THR A 2 17.02 6.55 -0.80
N ILE A 3 17.13 7.23 0.35
CA ILE A 3 16.10 7.27 1.38
C ILE A 3 15.82 8.71 1.70
N ILE A 4 14.56 9.05 1.75
CA ILE A 4 14.08 10.39 2.07
C ILE A 4 13.12 10.25 3.25
N PHE A 5 13.44 10.96 4.33
CA PHE A 5 12.53 11.22 5.43
C PHE A 5 12.08 12.67 5.36
N ARG A 6 10.80 12.90 5.54
CA ARG A 6 10.27 14.25 5.57
C ARG A 6 10.83 15.01 6.78
N SER A 7 11.41 16.15 6.52
CA SER A 7 11.92 17.08 7.54
C SER A 7 11.08 18.36 7.67
N THR A 8 10.12 18.56 6.76
CA THR A 8 9.25 19.74 6.72
C THR A 8 7.89 19.44 7.35
N PRO A 9 7.18 20.44 7.91
CA PRO A 9 5.81 20.28 8.36
C PRO A 9 4.91 19.77 7.23
N VAL A 10 3.92 18.95 7.59
CA VAL A 10 2.95 18.41 6.65
C VAL A 10 1.85 19.45 6.41
N CYS A 11 1.73 19.90 5.16
CA CYS A 11 0.68 20.84 4.72
C CYS A 11 -0.28 20.19 3.70
N GLU A 12 0.18 19.19 2.97
CA GLU A 12 -0.58 18.50 1.94
C GLU A 12 -1.62 17.54 2.54
N PRO A 13 -2.78 17.34 1.89
CA PRO A 13 -3.78 16.38 2.31
C PRO A 13 -3.21 14.96 2.45
N LEU A 14 -2.44 14.51 1.47
CA LEU A 14 -1.75 13.21 1.43
C LEU A 14 -0.34 13.42 0.90
N THR A 15 0.64 12.82 1.56
CA THR A 15 2.04 12.90 1.16
C THR A 15 2.82 11.73 1.78
N PHE A 16 4.13 11.70 1.60
CA PHE A 16 4.97 10.65 2.18
C PHE A 16 5.63 11.15 3.48
N GLU A 17 5.60 10.31 4.51
CA GLU A 17 6.45 10.47 5.70
C GLU A 17 7.88 10.08 5.36
N SER A 18 8.02 8.95 4.66
CA SER A 18 9.29 8.49 4.12
C SER A 18 9.07 7.71 2.83
N ILE A 19 10.08 7.73 1.95
CA ILE A 19 10.10 6.98 0.71
C ILE A 19 11.54 6.63 0.35
N GLY A 20 11.76 5.44 -0.23
CA GLY A 20 13.10 5.03 -0.59
C GLY A 20 13.16 3.89 -1.59
N GLN A 21 14.37 3.72 -2.14
CA GLN A 21 14.71 2.64 -3.07
C GLN A 21 16.17 2.21 -2.89
N ASP A 22 16.53 1.07 -3.47
CA ASP A 22 17.87 0.45 -3.37
C ASP A 22 18.31 0.27 -1.89
N TRP A 23 17.36 0.02 -0.99
CA TRP A 23 17.66 -0.16 0.42
C TRP A 23 18.04 -1.61 0.70
N LYS A 24 19.29 -1.85 1.13
CA LYS A 24 19.71 -3.16 1.67
C LYS A 24 18.99 -3.38 2.99
N GLN A 25 18.04 -4.31 2.98
CA GLN A 25 17.11 -4.51 4.07
C GLN A 25 17.69 -5.41 5.14
N ASP A 26 17.99 -4.83 6.29
CA ASP A 26 18.32 -5.58 7.49
C ASP A 26 17.05 -6.16 8.14
N PRO A 27 17.19 -7.23 8.96
CA PRO A 27 16.07 -7.73 9.74
C PRO A 27 15.50 -6.66 10.66
N VAL A 28 14.16 -6.56 10.68
CA VAL A 28 13.44 -5.59 11.51
C VAL A 28 12.35 -6.30 12.32
N SER A 29 12.19 -5.91 13.57
CA SER A 29 11.07 -6.31 14.43
C SER A 29 10.35 -5.07 14.95
N ARG A 30 9.04 -5.01 14.73
CA ARG A 30 8.15 -3.92 15.16
C ARG A 30 7.01 -4.48 16.01
N PRO A 31 7.23 -4.80 17.28
CA PRO A 31 6.22 -5.39 18.15
C PRO A 31 5.01 -4.48 18.39
N GLY A 32 5.20 -3.15 18.33
CA GLY A 32 4.13 -2.14 18.40
C GLY A 32 3.62 -1.67 17.04
N GLY A 33 4.10 -2.27 15.94
CA GLY A 33 3.82 -1.80 14.59
C GLY A 33 4.60 -0.55 14.19
N TYR A 34 4.20 0.09 13.11
CA TYR A 34 4.69 1.39 12.66
C TYR A 34 3.54 2.41 12.72
N PRO A 35 3.77 3.68 13.04
CA PRO A 35 2.67 4.62 13.26
C PRO A 35 1.96 5.09 11.99
N PHE A 36 2.48 4.75 10.82
CA PHE A 36 1.93 5.11 9.51
C PHE A 36 1.59 3.88 8.70
N TYR A 37 0.71 4.00 7.71
CA TYR A 37 0.63 3.03 6.63
C TYR A 37 2.01 2.89 5.99
N HIS A 38 2.49 1.67 5.89
CA HIS A 38 3.84 1.37 5.43
C HIS A 38 3.81 0.31 4.33
N TYR A 39 4.29 0.68 3.17
CA TYR A 39 4.49 -0.21 2.04
C TYR A 39 5.94 -0.66 1.96
N LEU A 40 6.16 -1.96 1.83
CA LEU A 40 7.47 -2.56 1.59
C LEU A 40 7.38 -3.47 0.37
N GLN A 41 8.32 -3.35 -0.55
CA GLN A 41 8.40 -4.11 -1.80
C GLN A 41 9.81 -4.65 -2.00
N THR A 42 9.93 -5.90 -2.46
CA THR A 42 11.21 -6.46 -2.89
C THR A 42 11.64 -5.86 -4.22
N GLU A 43 12.85 -5.32 -4.25
CA GLU A 43 13.51 -4.85 -5.46
C GLU A 43 14.45 -5.90 -6.04
N LYS A 44 15.18 -6.60 -5.18
CA LYS A 44 16.10 -7.70 -5.54
C LYS A 44 16.19 -8.70 -4.39
N GLY A 45 16.28 -9.98 -4.73
CA GLY A 45 16.29 -11.06 -3.75
C GLY A 45 14.89 -11.45 -3.30
N ALA A 46 14.75 -11.87 -2.06
CA ALA A 46 13.47 -12.21 -1.45
C ALA A 46 13.48 -11.99 0.06
N GLY A 47 12.36 -11.57 0.59
CA GLY A 47 12.16 -11.40 2.02
C GLY A 47 10.85 -12.00 2.51
N ARG A 48 10.74 -12.16 3.81
CA ARG A 48 9.55 -12.66 4.48
C ARG A 48 9.07 -11.65 5.51
N ILE A 49 7.78 -11.37 5.49
CA ILE A 49 7.11 -10.54 6.48
C ILE A 49 6.21 -11.44 7.31
N GLU A 50 6.39 -11.40 8.63
CA GLU A 50 5.55 -12.10 9.60
C GLU A 50 4.60 -11.11 10.26
N THR A 51 3.32 -11.45 10.32
CA THR A 51 2.27 -10.68 11.00
C THR A 51 1.38 -11.61 11.81
N ALA A 52 0.48 -11.06 12.61
CA ALA A 52 -0.53 -11.88 13.30
C ALA A 52 -1.48 -12.58 12.33
N SER A 53 -1.67 -12.05 11.12
CA SER A 53 -2.55 -12.60 10.08
C SER A 53 -1.88 -13.67 9.21
N GLY A 54 -0.57 -13.88 9.35
CA GLY A 54 0.17 -14.87 8.58
C GLY A 54 1.55 -14.40 8.12
N SER A 55 2.17 -15.25 7.33
CA SER A 55 3.51 -15.09 6.77
C SER A 55 3.41 -14.81 5.27
N PHE A 56 4.09 -13.75 4.81
CA PHE A 56 4.08 -13.30 3.42
C PHE A 56 5.49 -13.38 2.85
N LEU A 57 5.69 -14.23 1.84
CA LEU A 57 6.92 -14.26 1.07
C LEU A 57 6.83 -13.21 -0.03
N LEU A 58 7.78 -12.29 -0.06
CA LEU A 58 7.86 -11.25 -1.08
C LEU A 58 9.04 -11.54 -2.03
N ARG A 59 8.72 -11.90 -3.26
CA ARG A 59 9.67 -12.01 -4.37
C ARG A 59 9.82 -10.67 -5.08
N GLU A 60 10.70 -10.60 -6.05
CA GLU A 60 10.92 -9.36 -6.83
C GLU A 60 9.61 -8.79 -7.38
N ASN A 61 9.41 -7.50 -7.19
CA ASN A 61 8.23 -6.71 -7.47
C ASN A 61 6.99 -7.04 -6.62
N GLU A 62 7.02 -8.04 -5.75
CA GLU A 62 5.95 -8.28 -4.78
C GLU A 62 6.13 -7.39 -3.56
N GLY A 63 5.03 -6.95 -2.97
CA GLY A 63 5.03 -6.05 -1.82
C GLY A 63 3.88 -6.29 -0.85
N LEU A 64 3.93 -5.58 0.25
CA LEU A 64 2.90 -5.60 1.29
C LEU A 64 2.64 -4.19 1.80
N LEU A 65 1.39 -3.73 1.77
CA LEU A 65 0.97 -2.55 2.51
C LEU A 65 0.46 -3.00 3.87
N ILE A 66 0.96 -2.37 4.93
CA ILE A 66 0.63 -2.67 6.33
C ILE A 66 0.04 -1.41 6.97
N ALA A 67 -1.11 -1.54 7.62
CA ALA A 67 -1.76 -0.46 8.34
C ALA A 67 -0.98 -0.05 9.61
N PRO A 68 -1.24 1.16 10.15
CA PRO A 68 -0.62 1.62 11.39
C PRO A 68 -0.81 0.63 12.55
N PHE A 69 0.22 0.55 13.38
CA PHE A 69 0.24 -0.22 14.64
C PHE A 69 0.05 -1.74 14.50
N ILE A 70 0.05 -2.26 13.27
CA ILE A 70 0.03 -3.72 13.07
C ILE A 70 1.43 -4.27 13.38
N ARG A 71 1.48 -5.16 14.38
CA ARG A 71 2.70 -5.88 14.75
C ARG A 71 3.22 -6.68 13.56
N HIS A 72 4.49 -6.50 13.22
CA HIS A 72 5.15 -7.25 12.16
C HIS A 72 6.66 -7.32 12.35
N SER A 73 7.26 -8.30 11.70
CA SER A 73 8.71 -8.40 11.52
C SER A 73 9.01 -8.81 10.08
N TYR A 74 10.20 -8.49 9.63
CA TYR A 74 10.64 -8.94 8.30
C TYR A 74 12.14 -9.16 8.25
N SER A 75 12.53 -10.10 7.39
CA SER A 75 13.92 -10.46 7.15
C SER A 75 14.10 -11.07 5.76
N SER A 76 15.35 -11.10 5.29
CA SER A 76 15.72 -11.84 4.10
C SER A 76 15.45 -13.34 4.28
N THR A 77 15.04 -14.01 3.21
CA THR A 77 14.90 -15.47 3.17
C THR A 77 16.19 -16.20 2.80
N GLY A 78 17.24 -15.46 2.45
CA GLY A 78 18.56 -15.96 2.10
C GLY A 78 19.32 -14.95 1.25
N GLY A 79 20.57 -14.65 1.62
CA GLY A 79 21.40 -13.68 0.91
C GLY A 79 20.99 -12.23 1.10
N GLU A 80 21.33 -11.41 0.13
CA GLU A 80 21.01 -9.99 0.16
C GLU A 80 19.56 -9.74 -0.29
N TRP A 81 18.90 -8.86 0.44
CA TRP A 81 17.55 -8.41 0.12
C TRP A 81 17.53 -6.89 -0.03
N TYR A 82 17.12 -6.40 -1.18
CA TYR A 82 16.96 -4.98 -1.45
C TYR A 82 15.49 -4.64 -1.61
N THR A 83 15.10 -3.51 -1.04
CA THR A 83 13.69 -3.09 -0.98
C THR A 83 13.48 -1.68 -1.48
N LYS A 84 12.24 -1.44 -1.90
CA LYS A 84 11.61 -0.12 -1.99
C LYS A 84 10.56 0.00 -0.91
N PHE A 85 10.35 1.20 -0.44
CA PHE A 85 9.33 1.45 0.57
C PHE A 85 8.70 2.83 0.42
N ALA A 86 7.52 2.99 0.99
CA ALA A 86 6.84 4.26 1.17
C ALA A 86 5.99 4.22 2.46
N SER A 87 6.05 5.29 3.25
CA SER A 87 5.17 5.50 4.39
C SER A 87 4.34 6.75 4.15
N PHE A 88 3.06 6.71 4.51
CA PHE A 88 2.07 7.67 4.09
C PHE A 88 1.62 8.55 5.25
N THR A 89 1.54 9.86 5.02
CA THR A 89 1.07 10.87 5.97
C THR A 89 0.26 11.95 5.24
N GLY A 90 -0.19 12.97 5.95
CA GLY A 90 -0.93 14.08 5.39
C GLY A 90 -1.93 14.66 6.38
N THR A 91 -2.44 15.87 6.11
CA THR A 91 -3.50 16.49 6.94
C THR A 91 -4.83 15.72 6.85
N ALA A 92 -5.02 14.92 5.79
CA ALA A 92 -6.16 14.03 5.58
C ALA A 92 -5.78 12.54 5.69
N ALA A 93 -4.67 12.18 6.36
CA ALA A 93 -4.22 10.79 6.48
C ALA A 93 -5.23 9.87 7.18
N SER A 94 -6.14 10.43 8.00
CA SER A 94 -7.25 9.68 8.62
C SER A 94 -8.23 9.07 7.61
N PHE A 95 -8.24 9.52 6.35
CA PHE A 95 -9.06 8.94 5.28
C PHE A 95 -8.37 7.80 4.52
N ILE A 96 -7.09 7.54 4.74
CA ILE A 96 -6.37 6.43 4.07
C ILE A 96 -7.09 5.09 4.25
N PRO A 97 -7.59 4.71 5.44
CA PRO A 97 -8.34 3.46 5.59
C PRO A 97 -9.49 3.31 4.59
N GLN A 98 -10.28 4.37 4.37
CA GLN A 98 -11.39 4.33 3.42
C GLN A 98 -10.92 4.21 1.97
N ILE A 99 -9.82 4.87 1.62
CA ILE A 99 -9.22 4.77 0.27
C ILE A 99 -8.78 3.34 -0.01
N VAL A 100 -8.14 2.66 0.96
CA VAL A 100 -7.63 1.29 0.79
C VAL A 100 -8.63 0.20 1.24
N GLY A 101 -9.91 0.54 1.40
CA GLY A 101 -11.01 -0.40 1.69
C GLY A 101 -10.99 -0.97 3.11
N ASN A 102 -10.48 -0.22 4.09
CA ASN A 102 -10.38 -0.61 5.51
C ASN A 102 -9.59 -1.90 5.76
N ARG A 103 -8.68 -2.27 4.86
CA ARG A 103 -7.82 -3.44 5.01
C ARG A 103 -6.58 -3.10 5.83
N GLN A 104 -6.22 -3.99 6.74
CA GLN A 104 -5.03 -3.83 7.57
C GLN A 104 -3.76 -4.30 6.87
N ILE A 105 -3.88 -5.28 5.97
CA ILE A 105 -2.78 -5.88 5.22
C ILE A 105 -3.25 -6.09 3.79
N ILE A 106 -2.47 -5.58 2.83
CA ILE A 106 -2.78 -5.68 1.40
C ILE A 106 -1.55 -6.25 0.68
N PRO A 107 -1.59 -7.52 0.27
CA PRO A 107 -0.58 -8.08 -0.62
C PRO A 107 -0.64 -7.43 -1.99
N ILE A 108 0.53 -7.16 -2.56
CA ILE A 108 0.71 -6.56 -3.88
C ILE A 108 1.46 -7.55 -4.76
N GLU A 109 0.83 -7.94 -5.84
CA GLU A 109 1.38 -8.88 -6.81
C GLU A 109 2.35 -8.20 -7.78
N ASN A 110 3.15 -9.01 -8.48
CA ASN A 110 4.25 -8.60 -9.33
C ASN A 110 3.89 -7.46 -10.31
N GLU A 111 2.81 -7.58 -11.08
CA GLU A 111 2.46 -6.57 -12.10
C GLU A 111 2.03 -5.24 -11.48
N GLN A 112 1.30 -5.26 -10.39
CA GLN A 112 0.93 -4.07 -9.64
C GLN A 112 2.17 -3.46 -8.99
N GLY A 113 3.04 -4.26 -8.41
CA GLY A 113 4.30 -3.84 -7.81
C GLY A 113 5.24 -3.17 -8.81
N LYS A 114 5.32 -3.63 -10.06
CA LYS A 114 6.08 -2.95 -11.12
C LYS A 114 5.60 -1.52 -11.34
N ARG A 115 4.28 -1.31 -11.40
CA ARG A 115 3.67 0.03 -11.55
C ARG A 115 3.98 0.92 -10.35
N ILE A 116 3.84 0.40 -9.13
CA ILE A 116 4.16 1.12 -7.90
C ILE A 116 5.66 1.46 -7.84
N SER A 117 6.54 0.52 -8.23
CA SER A 117 7.99 0.75 -8.32
C SER A 117 8.36 1.92 -9.24
N GLN A 118 7.66 2.08 -10.37
CA GLN A 118 7.86 3.24 -11.27
C GLN A 118 7.45 4.54 -10.60
N LEU A 119 6.35 4.51 -9.85
CA LEU A 119 5.85 5.69 -9.13
C LEU A 119 6.79 6.08 -7.98
N ILE A 120 7.33 5.12 -7.22
CA ILE A 120 8.35 5.37 -6.19
C ILE A 120 9.56 6.07 -6.81
N ARG A 121 10.08 5.56 -7.94
CA ARG A 121 11.21 6.18 -8.65
C ARG A 121 10.91 7.62 -9.10
N LYS A 122 9.69 7.88 -9.56
CA LYS A 122 9.24 9.25 -9.89
C LYS A 122 9.26 10.14 -8.65
N CYS A 123 8.70 9.67 -7.53
CA CYS A 123 8.62 10.44 -6.29
C CYS A 123 10.01 10.76 -5.73
N VAL A 124 10.94 9.80 -5.72
CA VAL A 124 12.32 10.03 -5.30
C VAL A 124 12.95 11.18 -6.10
N ARG A 125 12.76 11.21 -7.43
CA ARG A 125 13.25 12.31 -8.28
C ARG A 125 12.58 13.65 -7.97
N LEU A 126 11.30 13.66 -7.61
CA LEU A 126 10.60 14.90 -7.23
C LEU A 126 11.14 15.48 -5.90
N TYR A 127 11.59 14.63 -5.00
CA TYR A 127 12.25 15.06 -3.76
C TYR A 127 13.66 15.62 -4.01
N ASP A 128 14.34 15.16 -5.05
CA ASP A 128 15.67 15.69 -5.43
C ASP A 128 15.61 17.11 -6.01
N LEU A 129 14.42 17.63 -6.34
CA LEU A 129 14.23 19.04 -6.73
C LEU A 129 14.42 19.96 -5.51
N HIS A 130 14.88 21.18 -5.75
CA HIS A 130 15.10 22.19 -4.71
C HIS A 130 14.39 23.50 -5.05
N PRO A 131 13.23 23.76 -4.44
CA PRO A 131 12.50 22.97 -3.45
C PRO A 131 11.83 21.73 -4.06
N PRO A 132 11.51 20.70 -3.26
CA PRO A 132 10.73 19.55 -3.70
C PRO A 132 9.36 19.98 -4.26
N ASP A 133 8.89 19.27 -5.28
CA ASP A 133 7.53 19.51 -5.82
C ASP A 133 6.47 18.81 -4.96
N GLU A 134 6.11 19.45 -3.86
CA GLU A 134 5.16 18.92 -2.88
C GLU A 134 3.77 18.64 -3.48
N LYS A 135 3.33 19.43 -4.47
CA LYS A 135 2.03 19.19 -5.14
C LYS A 135 2.06 17.90 -5.94
N GLN A 136 3.11 17.68 -6.73
CA GLN A 136 3.27 16.44 -7.49
C GLN A 136 3.50 15.23 -6.58
N LEU A 137 4.18 15.41 -5.46
CA LEU A 137 4.32 14.39 -4.44
C LEU A 137 2.97 14.01 -3.83
N SER A 138 2.12 14.98 -3.52
CA SER A 138 0.76 14.74 -3.00
C SER A 138 -0.12 13.98 -4.00
N VAL A 139 -0.13 14.41 -5.26
CA VAL A 139 -0.84 13.70 -6.34
C VAL A 139 -0.32 12.27 -6.50
N SER A 140 1.00 12.09 -6.47
CA SER A 140 1.62 10.77 -6.60
C SER A 140 1.31 9.87 -5.41
N CYS A 141 1.27 10.43 -4.21
CA CYS A 141 0.86 9.73 -2.98
C CYS A 141 -0.58 9.21 -3.10
N TYR A 142 -1.52 10.07 -3.48
CA TYR A 142 -2.90 9.66 -3.69
C TYR A 142 -3.05 8.61 -4.79
N THR A 143 -2.34 8.78 -5.91
CA THR A 143 -2.30 7.78 -6.99
C THR A 143 -1.82 6.42 -6.48
N MET A 144 -0.76 6.39 -5.65
CA MET A 144 -0.25 5.15 -5.07
C MET A 144 -1.27 4.49 -4.14
N LEU A 145 -1.98 5.27 -3.32
CA LEU A 145 -3.04 4.75 -2.45
C LEU A 145 -4.19 4.15 -3.25
N LEU A 146 -4.60 4.77 -4.37
CA LEU A 146 -5.60 4.20 -5.28
C LEU A 146 -5.12 2.89 -5.92
N MET A 147 -3.85 2.78 -6.27
CA MET A 147 -3.28 1.52 -6.79
C MET A 147 -3.44 0.37 -5.78
N PHE A 148 -3.29 0.61 -4.48
CA PHE A 148 -3.54 -0.42 -3.47
C PHE A 148 -5.03 -0.83 -3.39
N ALA A 149 -5.93 0.03 -3.83
CA ALA A 149 -7.37 -0.21 -3.86
C ALA A 149 -7.87 -0.94 -5.13
N ASP A 150 -7.06 -1.04 -6.18
CA ASP A 150 -7.48 -1.56 -7.50
C ASP A 150 -8.21 -2.91 -7.43
N GLY A 151 -7.73 -3.87 -6.63
CA GLY A 151 -8.37 -5.16 -6.44
C GLY A 151 -9.71 -5.10 -5.68
N ILE A 152 -9.94 -4.05 -4.90
CA ILE A 152 -11.14 -3.86 -4.09
C ILE A 152 -12.30 -3.36 -4.96
N TYR A 153 -12.04 -2.43 -5.84
CA TYR A 153 -13.06 -1.89 -6.75
C TYR A 153 -13.55 -2.94 -7.74
N THR A 154 -12.64 -3.77 -8.26
CA THR A 154 -13.00 -4.86 -9.18
C THR A 154 -13.88 -5.91 -8.48
N GLN A 155 -13.56 -6.27 -7.24
CA GLN A 155 -14.35 -7.21 -6.46
C GLN A 155 -15.73 -6.64 -6.09
N LYS A 156 -15.79 -5.36 -5.69
CA LYS A 156 -17.05 -4.68 -5.39
C LYS A 156 -18.00 -4.62 -6.59
N LEU A 157 -17.46 -4.33 -7.77
CA LEU A 157 -18.25 -4.34 -9.02
C LEU A 157 -18.75 -5.74 -9.38
N ALA A 158 -17.92 -6.78 -9.20
CA ALA A 158 -18.34 -8.17 -9.41
C ALA A 158 -19.41 -8.60 -8.40
N ASP A 159 -19.27 -8.26 -7.13
CA ASP A 159 -20.24 -8.54 -6.09
C ASP A 159 -21.56 -7.79 -6.33
N GLU A 160 -21.52 -6.54 -6.78
CA GLU A 160 -22.70 -5.77 -7.13
C GLU A 160 -23.40 -6.34 -8.36
N GLN A 161 -22.65 -6.80 -9.36
CA GLN A 161 -23.21 -7.44 -10.55
C GLN A 161 -23.84 -8.81 -10.22
N LEU A 162 -23.24 -9.60 -9.32
CA LEU A 162 -23.85 -10.83 -8.80
C LEU A 162 -25.14 -10.54 -8.03
N TYR A 163 -25.15 -9.52 -7.18
CA TYR A 163 -26.34 -9.10 -6.46
C TYR A 163 -27.47 -8.71 -7.42
N GLN A 164 -27.19 -7.86 -8.41
CA GLN A 164 -28.16 -7.40 -9.40
C GLN A 164 -28.70 -8.55 -10.26
N ASN A 165 -27.85 -9.50 -10.66
CA ASN A 165 -28.21 -10.57 -11.57
C ASN A 165 -28.89 -11.77 -10.90
N TYR A 166 -28.60 -12.03 -9.64
CA TYR A 166 -29.06 -13.27 -8.97
C TYR A 166 -29.86 -13.01 -7.69
N VAL A 167 -29.48 -12.04 -6.88
CA VAL A 167 -30.14 -11.82 -5.57
C VAL A 167 -31.38 -10.94 -5.72
N LEU A 168 -31.27 -9.82 -6.40
CA LEU A 168 -32.37 -8.86 -6.57
C LEU A 168 -33.58 -9.45 -7.31
N PRO A 169 -33.45 -10.26 -8.37
CA PRO A 169 -34.60 -10.93 -9.01
C PRO A 169 -35.31 -11.89 -8.07
N VAL A 170 -34.59 -12.62 -7.25
CA VAL A 170 -35.18 -13.54 -6.25
C VAL A 170 -35.96 -12.77 -5.20
N ILE A 171 -35.41 -11.68 -4.67
CA ILE A 171 -36.11 -10.82 -3.71
C ILE A 171 -37.42 -10.28 -4.31
N LYS A 172 -37.38 -9.76 -5.54
CA LYS A 172 -38.56 -9.25 -6.24
C LYS A 172 -39.62 -10.32 -6.47
N GLU A 173 -39.22 -11.55 -6.78
CA GLU A 173 -40.14 -12.67 -6.96
C GLU A 173 -40.80 -13.07 -5.65
N ILE A 174 -40.06 -13.07 -4.53
CA ILE A 174 -40.60 -13.33 -3.19
C ILE A 174 -41.62 -12.22 -2.82
N GLU A 175 -41.24 -10.96 -2.97
CA GLU A 175 -42.16 -9.84 -2.67
C GLU A 175 -43.44 -9.91 -3.50
N ARG A 176 -43.37 -10.32 -4.76
CA ARG A 176 -44.53 -10.43 -5.64
C ARG A 176 -45.48 -11.58 -5.28
N ASN A 177 -44.95 -12.67 -4.73
CA ASN A 177 -45.74 -13.87 -4.48
C ASN A 177 -46.19 -14.02 -3.01
N TYR A 178 -45.67 -13.20 -2.10
CA TYR A 178 -45.93 -13.31 -0.65
C TYR A 178 -46.32 -11.96 0.01
N SER A 179 -46.74 -10.98 -0.80
CA SER A 179 -47.27 -9.68 -0.31
C SER A 179 -48.78 -9.64 -0.30
#